data_3527f7083ce97e9acaba0de4aee043df
#
_entry.id   3527f7083ce97e9acaba0de4aee043df
#
_cell.length_a   1.000
_cell.length_b   1.000
_cell.length_c   1.000
_cell.angle_alpha   90.00
_cell.angle_beta   90.00
_cell.angle_gamma   90.00
#
_symmetry.space_group_name_H-M   'P 1'
#
loop_
_entity.id
_entity.type
_entity.pdbx_description
1 polymer ?
#
loop_
_entity_poly.entity_id
_entity_poly.type
_entity_poly.pdbx_seq_one_letter_code
_entity_poly.pdbx_strand_id
1 'polypeptide(L)'
;MSLQHRTDLRNVAIVAHVDHGKTTLVDAMLTQGGAFGDHDKHGERAMDSGELEREKGITILAKNTAIHYNGPSASAAGEPGGITINVIDTPGHADFGGEVERGLSMVDGVVLLVDASEGPLPQTRFVLRKALAAKLPVILVVNKVDRPDARISEVVSEATDLLLGLASDLSEEIPDLDLDQVLDVPVVYASAKAGRASLDQPADGELPDSETVEPLFKTIVESIPAPSFDDEVPLQAHVTNLDASPFLGRLALLRVKSGELSKGQQVAWCTQHGTVKTVKITELLETKGLSREPMTRAARPGDIVAVAGIPEIMIGETLADLEDPRPLPLITVDDPAISMTIGINTSPLAGKNGKGHKLTARQVKDRLDAELIGNVSLKVLPTERPDTWEVQGRGGLARGRQGA
;
A
#
# COMPACT_ATOMS: atom_id res chain seq x y z
N MET A 1 -22.51 5.09 22.17
CA MET A 1 -21.43 5.62 21.36
C MET A 1 -21.92 5.68 19.93
N SER A 2 -21.97 6.87 19.34
CA SER A 2 -22.39 7.04 17.94
C SER A 2 -21.14 7.10 17.07
N LEU A 3 -20.88 6.05 16.28
CA LEU A 3 -19.79 6.07 15.31
C LEU A 3 -20.07 7.12 14.24
N GLN A 4 -19.11 7.98 13.99
CA GLN A 4 -19.09 8.93 12.88
C GLN A 4 -18.46 8.27 11.65
N HIS A 5 -18.81 8.75 10.46
CA HIS A 5 -18.27 8.26 9.21
C HIS A 5 -17.73 9.39 8.33
N ARG A 6 -16.58 9.17 7.70
CA ARG A 6 -15.93 10.08 6.74
C ARG A 6 -16.39 9.76 5.32
N THR A 7 -17.61 10.23 4.96
CA THR A 7 -18.20 9.97 3.62
C THR A 7 -17.39 10.55 2.47
N ASP A 8 -16.59 11.59 2.74
CA ASP A 8 -15.69 12.27 1.81
C ASP A 8 -14.39 11.50 1.49
N LEU A 9 -14.22 10.28 2.05
CA LEU A 9 -12.95 9.55 1.97
C LEU A 9 -13.16 8.05 1.72
N ARG A 10 -12.31 7.44 0.89
CA ARG A 10 -12.16 5.98 0.75
C ARG A 10 -10.66 5.62 0.73
N ASN A 11 -10.29 4.61 1.49
CA ASN A 11 -8.93 4.08 1.51
C ASN A 11 -8.95 2.66 0.94
N VAL A 12 -8.30 2.42 -0.18
CA VAL A 12 -8.30 1.13 -0.87
C VAL A 12 -6.88 0.64 -1.16
N ALA A 13 -6.64 -0.66 -1.01
CA ALA A 13 -5.42 -1.29 -1.50
C ALA A 13 -5.70 -1.93 -2.86
N ILE A 14 -4.78 -1.78 -3.81
CA ILE A 14 -4.83 -2.55 -5.06
C ILE A 14 -3.87 -3.73 -4.95
N VAL A 15 -4.42 -4.93 -5.04
CA VAL A 15 -3.72 -6.20 -5.00
C VAL A 15 -3.76 -6.83 -6.39
N ALA A 16 -2.61 -7.12 -6.96
CA ALA A 16 -2.50 -7.74 -8.27
C ALA A 16 -1.25 -8.61 -8.35
N HIS A 17 -1.29 -9.61 -9.22
CA HIS A 17 -0.07 -10.27 -9.65
C HIS A 17 0.75 -9.35 -10.58
N VAL A 18 2.03 -9.65 -10.72
CA VAL A 18 2.92 -8.97 -11.68
C VAL A 18 2.30 -9.07 -13.08
N ASP A 19 2.37 -8.00 -13.84
CA ASP A 19 1.84 -7.88 -15.21
C ASP A 19 0.31 -7.97 -15.37
N HIS A 20 -0.50 -8.10 -14.32
CA HIS A 20 -1.96 -8.02 -14.40
C HIS A 20 -2.49 -6.61 -14.73
N GLY A 21 -1.61 -5.59 -14.79
CA GLY A 21 -1.95 -4.23 -15.22
C GLY A 21 -2.27 -3.27 -14.09
N LYS A 22 -1.78 -3.53 -12.87
CA LYS A 22 -2.00 -2.68 -11.70
C LYS A 22 -1.60 -1.22 -11.93
N THR A 23 -0.35 -0.98 -12.35
CA THR A 23 0.15 0.38 -12.63
C THR A 23 -0.67 1.07 -13.71
N THR A 24 -1.03 0.34 -14.77
CA THR A 24 -1.85 0.89 -15.87
C THR A 24 -3.26 1.27 -15.38
N LEU A 25 -3.86 0.47 -14.49
CA LEU A 25 -5.17 0.79 -13.93
C LEU A 25 -5.11 2.03 -13.05
N VAL A 26 -4.10 2.14 -12.19
CA VAL A 26 -3.90 3.31 -11.33
C VAL A 26 -3.63 4.56 -12.16
N ASP A 27 -2.83 4.47 -13.22
CA ASP A 27 -2.59 5.59 -14.15
C ASP A 27 -3.89 6.04 -14.83
N ALA A 28 -4.76 5.10 -15.26
CA ALA A 28 -6.07 5.41 -15.82
C ALA A 28 -6.99 6.11 -14.80
N MET A 29 -7.01 5.61 -13.55
CA MET A 29 -7.76 6.22 -12.45
C MET A 29 -7.25 7.64 -12.13
N LEU A 30 -5.94 7.85 -12.06
CA LEU A 30 -5.33 9.16 -11.83
C LEU A 30 -5.69 10.17 -12.93
N THR A 31 -5.58 9.73 -14.18
CA THR A 31 -5.87 10.57 -15.35
C THR A 31 -7.33 10.99 -15.36
N GLN A 32 -8.25 10.07 -15.14
CA GLN A 32 -9.70 10.36 -15.18
C GLN A 32 -10.22 10.96 -13.86
N GLY A 33 -9.54 10.74 -12.75
CA GLY A 33 -9.80 11.42 -11.48
C GLY A 33 -9.27 12.86 -11.41
N GLY A 34 -8.67 13.38 -12.50
CA GLY A 34 -8.22 14.77 -12.57
C GLY A 34 -6.95 15.06 -11.75
N ALA A 35 -6.18 14.04 -11.39
CA ALA A 35 -4.94 14.22 -10.62
C ALA A 35 -3.79 14.82 -11.44
N PHE A 36 -3.86 14.77 -12.78
CA PHE A 36 -2.89 15.37 -13.69
C PHE A 36 -3.47 16.62 -14.36
N GLY A 37 -2.70 17.70 -14.38
CA GLY A 37 -3.03 18.87 -15.20
C GLY A 37 -2.83 18.59 -16.70
N ASP A 38 -3.50 19.36 -17.58
CA ASP A 38 -3.44 19.22 -19.04
C ASP A 38 -2.03 19.27 -19.67
N HIS A 39 -1.02 19.64 -18.89
CA HIS A 39 0.38 19.79 -19.33
C HIS A 39 1.35 18.74 -18.74
N ASP A 40 0.92 17.92 -17.80
CA ASP A 40 1.76 16.90 -17.20
C ASP A 40 1.75 15.63 -18.06
N LYS A 41 2.64 15.58 -19.04
CA LYS A 41 2.97 14.34 -19.75
C LYS A 41 3.81 13.46 -18.80
N HIS A 42 3.17 12.83 -17.83
CA HIS A 42 3.82 11.74 -17.10
C HIS A 42 3.93 10.54 -18.04
N GLY A 43 5.16 10.01 -18.20
CA GLY A 43 5.39 8.80 -18.98
C GLY A 43 4.63 7.61 -18.38
N GLU A 44 4.37 6.62 -19.19
CA GLU A 44 3.81 5.33 -18.77
C GLU A 44 4.53 4.85 -17.48
N ARG A 45 3.77 4.37 -16.46
CA ARG A 45 4.22 3.92 -15.14
C ARG A 45 4.65 5.03 -14.16
N ALA A 46 3.79 6.02 -13.98
CA ALA A 46 4.03 7.13 -13.05
C ALA A 46 4.31 6.68 -11.60
N MET A 47 3.76 5.54 -11.17
CA MET A 47 3.96 4.99 -9.83
C MET A 47 5.28 4.22 -9.65
N ASP A 48 5.83 3.59 -10.68
CA ASP A 48 7.07 2.80 -10.59
C ASP A 48 8.31 3.71 -10.70
N SER A 49 8.62 4.45 -9.64
CA SER A 49 9.70 5.45 -9.63
C SER A 49 11.09 4.90 -9.29
N GLY A 50 11.18 3.71 -8.68
CA GLY A 50 12.43 3.07 -8.31
C GLY A 50 13.18 2.46 -9.52
N GLU A 51 14.52 2.61 -9.58
CA GLU A 51 15.32 1.99 -10.66
C GLU A 51 15.11 0.47 -10.72
N LEU A 52 15.08 -0.20 -9.56
CA LEU A 52 14.87 -1.64 -9.46
C LEU A 52 13.44 -2.06 -9.81
N GLU A 53 12.43 -1.24 -9.45
CA GLU A 53 11.03 -1.46 -9.83
C GLU A 53 10.88 -1.39 -11.36
N ARG A 54 11.52 -0.41 -12.00
CA ARG A 54 11.54 -0.27 -13.46
C ARG A 54 12.29 -1.40 -14.16
N GLU A 55 13.45 -1.81 -13.60
CA GLU A 55 14.25 -2.91 -14.17
C GLU A 55 13.51 -4.26 -14.09
N LYS A 56 12.84 -4.52 -12.96
CA LYS A 56 12.17 -5.81 -12.71
C LYS A 56 10.69 -5.81 -13.10
N GLY A 57 10.09 -4.64 -13.35
CA GLY A 57 8.68 -4.50 -13.69
C GLY A 57 7.73 -4.83 -12.52
N ILE A 58 8.19 -4.76 -11.27
CA ILE A 58 7.42 -5.12 -10.07
C ILE A 58 7.37 -3.96 -9.09
N THR A 59 6.24 -3.82 -8.38
CA THR A 59 6.14 -2.93 -7.22
C THR A 59 6.85 -3.56 -6.04
N ILE A 60 7.75 -2.81 -5.43
CA ILE A 60 8.54 -3.25 -4.28
C ILE A 60 8.12 -2.51 -3.02
N LEU A 61 7.84 -1.21 -3.12
CA LEU A 61 7.40 -0.36 -2.02
C LEU A 61 5.92 -0.03 -2.13
N ALA A 62 5.20 -0.20 -1.03
CA ALA A 62 3.84 0.32 -0.94
C ALA A 62 3.88 1.85 -1.06
N LYS A 63 3.18 2.39 -2.07
CA LYS A 63 3.06 3.82 -2.33
C LYS A 63 1.62 4.25 -2.08
N ASN A 64 1.45 5.45 -1.54
CA ASN A 64 0.16 6.07 -1.39
C ASN A 64 -0.05 7.10 -2.50
N THR A 65 -1.18 7.01 -3.15
CA THR A 65 -1.64 7.94 -4.19
C THR A 65 -3.04 8.40 -3.82
N ALA A 66 -3.35 9.69 -3.97
CA ALA A 66 -4.67 10.23 -3.67
C ALA A 66 -5.32 10.77 -4.94
N ILE A 67 -6.53 10.30 -5.21
CA ILE A 67 -7.36 10.70 -6.34
C ILE A 67 -8.53 11.51 -5.78
N HIS A 68 -8.71 12.74 -6.26
CA HIS A 68 -9.87 13.54 -5.89
C HIS A 68 -10.96 13.36 -6.94
N TYR A 69 -11.87 12.44 -6.67
CA TYR A 69 -12.92 12.05 -7.60
C TYR A 69 -14.17 12.90 -7.44
N ASN A 70 -14.54 13.64 -8.50
CA ASN A 70 -15.72 14.54 -8.58
C ASN A 70 -16.80 14.01 -9.53
N GLY A 71 -16.81 12.73 -9.84
CA GLY A 71 -17.76 12.13 -10.77
C GLY A 71 -19.17 11.95 -10.20
N PRO A 72 -20.07 11.38 -11.02
CA PRO A 72 -21.49 11.19 -10.68
C PRO A 72 -21.70 10.42 -9.38
N SER A 73 -20.87 9.42 -9.12
CA SER A 73 -21.00 8.56 -7.92
C SER A 73 -20.67 9.30 -6.63
N ALA A 74 -19.76 10.30 -6.65
CA ALA A 74 -19.49 11.16 -5.49
C ALA A 74 -20.72 12.01 -5.15
N SER A 75 -21.36 12.62 -6.16
CA SER A 75 -22.58 13.40 -5.97
C SER A 75 -23.75 12.53 -5.47
N ALA A 76 -23.88 11.30 -5.98
CA ALA A 76 -24.89 10.33 -5.54
C ALA A 76 -24.66 9.88 -4.10
N ALA A 77 -23.42 9.81 -3.64
CA ALA A 77 -23.06 9.51 -2.25
C ALA A 77 -23.24 10.70 -1.28
N GLY A 78 -23.74 11.84 -1.76
CA GLY A 78 -23.96 13.04 -0.95
C GLY A 78 -22.75 13.96 -0.81
N GLU A 79 -21.70 13.71 -1.59
CA GLU A 79 -20.46 14.50 -1.57
C GLU A 79 -20.27 15.31 -2.87
N PRO A 80 -21.01 16.41 -3.04
CA PRO A 80 -20.91 17.24 -4.23
C PRO A 80 -19.55 17.94 -4.37
N GLY A 81 -18.76 18.00 -3.29
CA GLY A 81 -17.37 18.47 -3.28
C GLY A 81 -16.35 17.44 -3.73
N GLY A 82 -16.81 16.22 -4.03
CA GLY A 82 -15.97 15.10 -4.40
C GLY A 82 -15.53 14.22 -3.23
N ILE A 83 -15.04 13.04 -3.58
CA ILE A 83 -14.52 12.03 -2.64
C ILE A 83 -13.02 11.87 -2.89
N THR A 84 -12.22 11.90 -1.84
CA THR A 84 -10.83 11.53 -1.92
C THR A 84 -10.71 10.01 -1.84
N ILE A 85 -10.10 9.41 -2.86
CA ILE A 85 -9.79 7.97 -2.88
C ILE A 85 -8.28 7.81 -2.72
N ASN A 86 -7.85 7.36 -1.55
CA ASN A 86 -6.48 6.97 -1.33
C ASN A 86 -6.27 5.56 -1.87
N VAL A 87 -5.34 5.42 -2.79
CA VAL A 87 -4.94 4.14 -3.39
C VAL A 87 -3.58 3.76 -2.84
N ILE A 88 -3.54 2.66 -2.10
CA ILE A 88 -2.30 2.06 -1.60
C ILE A 88 -1.89 0.97 -2.58
N ASP A 89 -0.79 1.22 -3.28
CA ASP A 89 -0.19 0.21 -4.15
C ASP A 89 0.58 -0.80 -3.29
N THR A 90 0.11 -2.04 -3.25
CA THR A 90 0.74 -3.12 -2.47
C THR A 90 1.57 -4.02 -3.35
N PRO A 91 2.78 -4.45 -2.90
CA PRO A 91 3.53 -5.48 -3.59
C PRO A 91 2.70 -6.76 -3.76
N GLY A 92 2.74 -7.35 -4.95
CA GLY A 92 2.03 -8.61 -5.24
C GLY A 92 2.80 -9.87 -4.84
N HIS A 93 4.07 -9.76 -4.43
CA HIS A 93 4.95 -10.90 -4.17
C HIS A 93 5.03 -11.23 -2.67
N ALA A 94 4.97 -12.53 -2.33
CA ALA A 94 5.04 -13.00 -0.93
C ALA A 94 6.33 -12.60 -0.18
N ASP A 95 7.42 -12.33 -0.90
CA ASP A 95 8.68 -11.86 -0.32
C ASP A 95 8.54 -10.51 0.42
N PHE A 96 7.50 -9.74 0.08
CA PHE A 96 7.21 -8.42 0.66
C PHE A 96 6.01 -8.46 1.64
N GLY A 97 5.81 -9.59 2.34
CA GLY A 97 4.68 -9.78 3.25
C GLY A 97 4.49 -8.68 4.29
N GLY A 98 5.59 -8.12 4.81
CA GLY A 98 5.53 -7.01 5.75
C GLY A 98 4.99 -5.71 5.13
N GLU A 99 5.34 -5.43 3.87
CA GLU A 99 4.81 -4.30 3.11
C GLU A 99 3.31 -4.48 2.83
N VAL A 100 2.88 -5.69 2.53
CA VAL A 100 1.47 -6.04 2.33
C VAL A 100 0.66 -5.80 3.62
N GLU A 101 1.10 -6.33 4.76
CA GLU A 101 0.41 -6.15 6.04
C GLU A 101 0.29 -4.67 6.43
N ARG A 102 1.35 -3.89 6.23
CA ARG A 102 1.35 -2.45 6.46
C ARG A 102 0.38 -1.72 5.53
N GLY A 103 0.39 -2.07 4.24
CA GLY A 103 -0.54 -1.51 3.27
C GLY A 103 -1.99 -1.80 3.65
N LEU A 104 -2.31 -3.04 4.02
CA LEU A 104 -3.65 -3.45 4.43
C LEU A 104 -4.10 -2.78 5.74
N SER A 105 -3.19 -2.43 6.66
CA SER A 105 -3.56 -1.71 7.90
C SER A 105 -3.99 -0.25 7.66
N MET A 106 -3.68 0.30 6.48
CA MET A 106 -4.03 1.67 6.11
C MET A 106 -5.38 1.80 5.39
N VAL A 107 -5.97 0.70 4.94
CA VAL A 107 -7.13 0.73 4.05
C VAL A 107 -8.42 0.24 4.72
N ASP A 108 -9.53 0.49 4.05
CA ASP A 108 -10.87 0.08 4.46
C ASP A 108 -11.47 -0.97 3.50
N GLY A 109 -10.75 -1.32 2.43
CA GLY A 109 -11.11 -2.38 1.49
C GLY A 109 -10.04 -2.63 0.45
N VAL A 110 -10.25 -3.65 -0.37
CA VAL A 110 -9.28 -4.17 -1.33
C VAL A 110 -9.88 -4.28 -2.72
N VAL A 111 -9.15 -3.82 -3.72
CA VAL A 111 -9.40 -4.08 -5.13
C VAL A 111 -8.46 -5.20 -5.57
N LEU A 112 -9.03 -6.38 -5.84
CA LEU A 112 -8.31 -7.51 -6.40
C LEU A 112 -8.32 -7.42 -7.92
N LEU A 113 -7.16 -7.21 -8.53
CA LEU A 113 -7.00 -7.12 -9.98
C LEU A 113 -6.50 -8.45 -10.54
N VAL A 114 -7.24 -9.03 -11.49
CA VAL A 114 -6.92 -10.31 -12.12
C VAL A 114 -6.92 -10.13 -13.64
N ASP A 115 -5.95 -10.73 -14.32
CA ASP A 115 -5.89 -10.78 -15.78
C ASP A 115 -6.97 -11.74 -16.33
N ALA A 116 -7.72 -11.30 -17.34
CA ALA A 116 -8.83 -12.06 -17.94
C ALA A 116 -8.39 -13.34 -18.65
N SER A 117 -7.10 -13.51 -18.96
CA SER A 117 -6.56 -14.73 -19.59
C SER A 117 -5.86 -15.66 -18.60
N GLU A 118 -5.14 -15.09 -17.62
CA GLU A 118 -4.32 -15.88 -16.69
C GLU A 118 -5.11 -16.35 -15.45
N GLY A 119 -6.04 -15.53 -14.98
CA GLY A 119 -6.78 -15.81 -13.75
C GLY A 119 -5.99 -15.50 -12.47
N PRO A 120 -6.51 -15.89 -11.30
CA PRO A 120 -5.84 -15.66 -10.02
C PRO A 120 -4.63 -16.59 -9.86
N LEU A 121 -3.45 -16.01 -9.60
CA LEU A 121 -2.20 -16.75 -9.44
C LEU A 121 -1.87 -17.03 -7.96
N PRO A 122 -1.03 -18.02 -7.64
CA PRO A 122 -0.77 -18.47 -6.25
C PRO A 122 -0.30 -17.37 -5.29
N GLN A 123 0.43 -16.37 -5.79
CA GLN A 123 0.93 -15.27 -4.97
C GLN A 123 -0.22 -14.38 -4.46
N THR A 124 -1.28 -14.23 -5.23
CA THR A 124 -2.50 -13.49 -4.87
C THR A 124 -3.18 -14.10 -3.65
N ARG A 125 -3.12 -15.44 -3.50
CA ARG A 125 -3.69 -16.16 -2.36
C ARG A 125 -3.17 -15.65 -1.01
N PHE A 126 -1.87 -15.38 -0.89
CA PHE A 126 -1.28 -14.89 0.35
C PHE A 126 -1.86 -13.52 0.75
N VAL A 127 -1.92 -12.58 -0.20
CA VAL A 127 -2.41 -11.22 0.08
C VAL A 127 -3.90 -11.22 0.39
N LEU A 128 -4.70 -12.02 -0.36
CA LEU A 128 -6.12 -12.18 -0.10
C LEU A 128 -6.41 -12.79 1.26
N ARG A 129 -5.66 -13.83 1.68
CA ARG A 129 -5.81 -14.40 3.01
C ARG A 129 -5.63 -13.35 4.10
N LYS A 130 -4.61 -12.47 3.97
CA LYS A 130 -4.35 -11.38 4.91
C LYS A 130 -5.47 -10.32 4.88
N ALA A 131 -6.00 -9.99 3.70
CA ALA A 131 -7.11 -9.05 3.55
C ALA A 131 -8.40 -9.58 4.20
N LEU A 132 -8.75 -10.84 3.94
CA LEU A 132 -9.91 -11.49 4.55
C LEU A 132 -9.75 -11.64 6.08
N ALA A 133 -8.55 -12.00 6.54
CA ALA A 133 -8.26 -12.06 7.98
C ALA A 133 -8.41 -10.68 8.67
N ALA A 134 -8.14 -9.59 7.95
CA ALA A 134 -8.38 -8.22 8.39
C ALA A 134 -9.85 -7.77 8.21
N LYS A 135 -10.73 -8.67 7.75
CA LYS A 135 -12.17 -8.41 7.47
C LYS A 135 -12.39 -7.25 6.48
N LEU A 136 -11.47 -7.10 5.52
CA LEU A 136 -11.58 -6.06 4.50
C LEU A 136 -12.49 -6.55 3.35
N PRO A 137 -13.50 -5.76 2.93
CA PRO A 137 -14.28 -6.07 1.74
C PRO A 137 -13.39 -6.08 0.50
N VAL A 138 -13.72 -6.95 -0.44
CA VAL A 138 -12.98 -7.16 -1.68
C VAL A 138 -13.86 -6.78 -2.87
N ILE A 139 -13.28 -6.06 -3.83
CA ILE A 139 -13.84 -5.84 -5.17
C ILE A 139 -12.98 -6.62 -6.16
N LEU A 140 -13.59 -7.45 -6.99
CA LEU A 140 -12.90 -8.16 -8.07
C LEU A 140 -12.89 -7.31 -9.34
N VAL A 141 -11.70 -7.01 -9.87
CA VAL A 141 -11.54 -6.36 -11.16
C VAL A 141 -10.90 -7.34 -12.15
N VAL A 142 -11.64 -7.75 -13.16
CA VAL A 142 -11.13 -8.57 -14.26
C VAL A 142 -10.62 -7.64 -15.34
N ASN A 143 -9.30 -7.55 -15.49
CA ASN A 143 -8.63 -6.63 -16.41
C ASN A 143 -8.20 -7.32 -17.71
N LYS A 144 -7.96 -6.52 -18.73
CA LYS A 144 -7.55 -6.96 -20.07
C LYS A 144 -8.61 -7.83 -20.76
N VAL A 145 -9.87 -7.52 -20.53
CA VAL A 145 -11.01 -8.24 -21.15
C VAL A 145 -11.02 -8.15 -22.68
N ASP A 146 -10.36 -7.13 -23.23
CA ASP A 146 -10.16 -6.86 -24.66
C ASP A 146 -9.10 -7.76 -25.33
N ARG A 147 -8.45 -8.66 -24.59
CA ARG A 147 -7.49 -9.59 -25.18
C ARG A 147 -8.20 -10.72 -25.94
N PRO A 148 -7.66 -11.15 -27.11
CA PRO A 148 -8.25 -12.25 -27.88
C PRO A 148 -8.27 -13.61 -27.15
N ASP A 149 -7.42 -13.77 -26.12
CA ASP A 149 -7.27 -14.96 -25.29
C ASP A 149 -7.98 -14.81 -23.93
N ALA A 150 -8.86 -13.81 -23.78
CA ALA A 150 -9.66 -13.64 -22.58
C ALA A 150 -10.63 -14.83 -22.40
N ARG A 151 -10.83 -15.22 -21.13
CA ARG A 151 -11.77 -16.26 -20.68
C ARG A 151 -12.51 -15.78 -19.44
N ILE A 152 -13.23 -14.68 -19.60
CA ILE A 152 -13.75 -13.85 -18.51
C ILE A 152 -14.58 -14.66 -17.50
N SER A 153 -15.56 -15.45 -17.99
CA SER A 153 -16.44 -16.23 -17.10
C SER A 153 -15.69 -17.26 -16.27
N GLU A 154 -14.68 -17.91 -16.86
CA GLU A 154 -13.84 -18.88 -16.15
C GLU A 154 -13.00 -18.20 -15.08
N VAL A 155 -12.39 -17.06 -15.40
CA VAL A 155 -11.57 -16.29 -14.45
C VAL A 155 -12.38 -15.76 -13.28
N VAL A 156 -13.61 -15.29 -13.52
CA VAL A 156 -14.53 -14.89 -12.43
C VAL A 156 -14.82 -16.07 -11.53
N SER A 157 -15.13 -17.26 -12.10
CA SER A 157 -15.37 -18.48 -11.32
C SER A 157 -14.14 -18.87 -10.49
N GLU A 158 -12.96 -18.93 -11.11
CA GLU A 158 -11.69 -19.26 -10.44
C GLU A 158 -11.37 -18.28 -9.28
N ALA A 159 -11.61 -16.99 -9.48
CA ALA A 159 -11.39 -15.98 -8.45
C ALA A 159 -12.39 -16.10 -7.28
N THR A 160 -13.65 -16.37 -7.60
CA THR A 160 -14.70 -16.63 -6.60
C THR A 160 -14.40 -17.90 -5.80
N ASP A 161 -14.03 -18.98 -6.46
CA ASP A 161 -13.67 -20.25 -5.80
C ASP A 161 -12.45 -20.07 -4.88
N LEU A 162 -11.45 -19.26 -5.31
CA LEU A 162 -10.31 -18.92 -4.47
C LEU A 162 -10.72 -18.14 -3.21
N LEU A 163 -11.59 -17.14 -3.36
CA LEU A 163 -12.07 -16.33 -2.23
C LEU A 163 -12.88 -17.18 -1.25
N LEU A 164 -13.80 -18.02 -1.75
CA LEU A 164 -14.61 -18.93 -0.93
C LEU A 164 -13.75 -19.96 -0.20
N GLY A 165 -12.76 -20.55 -0.90
CA GLY A 165 -11.84 -21.49 -0.28
C GLY A 165 -11.04 -20.84 0.85
N LEU A 166 -10.53 -19.62 0.65
CA LEU A 166 -9.81 -18.87 1.68
C LEU A 166 -10.72 -18.48 2.85
N ALA A 167 -11.94 -18.05 2.58
CA ALA A 167 -12.90 -17.70 3.62
C ALA A 167 -13.32 -18.91 4.44
N SER A 168 -13.50 -20.07 3.80
CA SER A 168 -13.78 -21.33 4.50
C SER A 168 -12.62 -21.74 5.41
N ASP A 169 -11.38 -21.68 4.92
CA ASP A 169 -10.19 -21.97 5.71
C ASP A 169 -10.06 -21.03 6.93
N LEU A 170 -10.39 -19.74 6.75
CA LEU A 170 -10.31 -18.72 7.80
C LEU A 170 -11.48 -18.76 8.79
N SER A 171 -12.64 -19.27 8.40
CA SER A 171 -13.82 -19.34 9.29
C SER A 171 -13.58 -20.19 10.53
N GLU A 172 -12.69 -21.17 10.45
CA GLU A 172 -12.24 -21.98 11.59
C GLU A 172 -11.35 -21.16 12.56
N GLU A 173 -10.58 -20.20 12.04
CA GLU A 173 -9.67 -19.36 12.84
C GLU A 173 -10.36 -18.08 13.33
N ILE A 174 -11.32 -17.56 12.55
CA ILE A 174 -12.01 -16.28 12.78
C ILE A 174 -13.54 -16.51 12.74
N PRO A 175 -14.17 -16.83 13.88
CA PRO A 175 -15.59 -17.18 13.94
C PRO A 175 -16.57 -16.10 13.44
N ASP A 176 -16.16 -14.83 13.48
CA ASP A 176 -16.98 -13.67 13.06
C ASP A 176 -16.64 -13.19 11.62
N LEU A 177 -16.08 -14.06 10.78
CA LEU A 177 -15.87 -13.73 9.37
C LEU A 177 -17.21 -13.78 8.65
N ASP A 178 -17.56 -12.67 7.98
CA ASP A 178 -18.80 -12.55 7.21
C ASP A 178 -18.64 -13.28 5.86
N LEU A 179 -19.15 -14.50 5.79
CA LEU A 179 -19.10 -15.30 4.57
C LEU A 179 -20.03 -14.77 3.48
N ASP A 180 -21.13 -14.10 3.84
CA ASP A 180 -22.07 -13.54 2.88
C ASP A 180 -21.41 -12.41 2.09
N GLN A 181 -20.57 -11.61 2.76
CA GLN A 181 -19.78 -10.57 2.11
C GLN A 181 -18.77 -11.13 1.09
N VAL A 182 -18.29 -12.36 1.30
CA VAL A 182 -17.38 -13.03 0.36
C VAL A 182 -18.13 -13.66 -0.81
N LEU A 183 -19.41 -14.02 -0.62
CA LEU A 183 -20.27 -14.57 -1.69
C LEU A 183 -20.73 -13.48 -2.67
N ASP A 184 -20.98 -12.27 -2.19
CA ASP A 184 -21.50 -11.14 -2.97
C ASP A 184 -20.39 -10.16 -3.40
N VAL A 185 -19.20 -10.67 -3.77
CA VAL A 185 -18.09 -9.83 -4.22
C VAL A 185 -18.47 -9.11 -5.52
N PRO A 186 -18.48 -7.77 -5.55
CA PRO A 186 -18.76 -7.02 -6.76
C PRO A 186 -17.66 -7.23 -7.80
N VAL A 187 -18.07 -7.45 -9.05
CA VAL A 187 -17.18 -7.69 -10.18
C VAL A 187 -17.20 -6.48 -11.12
N VAL A 188 -16.03 -5.99 -11.48
CA VAL A 188 -15.84 -4.94 -12.48
C VAL A 188 -14.97 -5.49 -13.61
N TYR A 189 -15.40 -5.31 -14.84
CA TYR A 189 -14.67 -5.71 -16.05
C TYR A 189 -13.94 -4.51 -16.62
N ALA A 190 -12.65 -4.63 -16.89
CA ALA A 190 -11.82 -3.50 -17.27
C ALA A 190 -10.86 -3.80 -18.43
N SER A 191 -10.61 -2.78 -19.23
CA SER A 191 -9.41 -2.63 -20.05
C SER A 191 -8.66 -1.39 -19.57
N ALA A 192 -7.74 -1.59 -18.62
CA ALA A 192 -6.97 -0.49 -18.04
C ALA A 192 -6.19 0.28 -19.12
N LYS A 193 -5.68 -0.40 -20.15
CA LYS A 193 -4.98 0.21 -21.27
C LYS A 193 -5.88 1.13 -22.10
N ALA A 194 -7.15 0.76 -22.28
CA ALA A 194 -8.14 1.58 -22.97
C ALA A 194 -8.78 2.63 -22.04
N GLY A 195 -8.53 2.57 -20.74
CA GLY A 195 -9.15 3.44 -19.74
C GLY A 195 -10.66 3.24 -19.60
N ARG A 196 -11.16 2.00 -19.77
CA ARG A 196 -12.59 1.64 -19.78
C ARG A 196 -12.90 0.58 -18.74
N ALA A 197 -14.10 0.64 -18.17
CA ALA A 197 -14.63 -0.37 -17.28
C ALA A 197 -16.15 -0.55 -17.46
N SER A 198 -16.69 -1.70 -17.03
CA SER A 198 -18.13 -2.00 -17.04
C SER A 198 -18.51 -2.85 -15.84
N LEU A 199 -19.76 -2.75 -15.40
CA LEU A 199 -20.36 -3.70 -14.44
C LEU A 199 -20.98 -4.90 -15.15
N ASP A 200 -21.33 -4.74 -16.43
CA ASP A 200 -21.83 -5.83 -17.26
C ASP A 200 -20.65 -6.54 -17.93
N GLN A 201 -20.68 -7.87 -17.92
CA GLN A 201 -19.63 -8.68 -18.53
C GLN A 201 -19.62 -8.50 -20.05
N PRO A 202 -18.53 -7.99 -20.65
CA PRO A 202 -18.38 -7.96 -22.11
C PRO A 202 -18.15 -9.39 -22.65
N ALA A 203 -18.29 -9.58 -23.96
CA ALA A 203 -17.81 -10.79 -24.59
C ALA A 203 -16.27 -10.87 -24.55
N ASP A 204 -15.75 -12.11 -24.54
CA ASP A 204 -14.31 -12.31 -24.53
C ASP A 204 -13.61 -11.62 -25.73
N GLY A 205 -12.64 -10.79 -25.45
CA GLY A 205 -11.93 -10.02 -26.45
C GLY A 205 -12.57 -8.69 -26.84
N GLU A 206 -13.69 -8.29 -26.24
CA GLU A 206 -14.35 -7.02 -26.48
C GLU A 206 -14.02 -5.98 -25.39
N LEU A 207 -14.09 -4.72 -25.78
CA LEU A 207 -13.91 -3.60 -24.83
C LEU A 207 -15.17 -3.45 -23.96
N PRO A 208 -15.00 -3.00 -22.69
CA PRO A 208 -16.14 -2.59 -21.88
C PRO A 208 -16.98 -1.48 -22.52
N ASP A 209 -18.30 -1.51 -22.28
CA ASP A 209 -19.25 -0.56 -22.90
C ASP A 209 -19.03 0.89 -22.46
N SER A 210 -18.61 1.13 -21.22
CA SER A 210 -18.30 2.49 -20.76
C SER A 210 -17.02 3.02 -21.41
N GLU A 211 -16.97 4.31 -21.72
CA GLU A 211 -15.79 4.98 -22.25
C GLU A 211 -14.80 5.42 -21.16
N THR A 212 -15.10 5.14 -19.89
CA THR A 212 -14.32 5.57 -18.74
C THR A 212 -14.20 4.46 -17.70
N VAL A 213 -13.37 4.70 -16.66
CA VAL A 213 -13.30 3.84 -15.45
C VAL A 213 -14.33 4.23 -14.38
N GLU A 214 -15.34 5.06 -14.70
CA GLU A 214 -16.41 5.46 -13.79
C GLU A 214 -17.09 4.29 -13.08
N PRO A 215 -17.41 3.13 -13.74
CA PRO A 215 -17.97 1.97 -13.06
C PRO A 215 -17.09 1.44 -11.91
N LEU A 216 -15.75 1.55 -12.03
CA LEU A 216 -14.85 1.18 -10.94
C LEU A 216 -14.93 2.18 -9.78
N PHE A 217 -14.94 3.50 -10.07
CA PHE A 217 -15.11 4.51 -9.02
C PHE A 217 -16.43 4.33 -8.29
N LYS A 218 -17.53 4.10 -9.03
CA LYS A 218 -18.84 3.80 -8.46
C LYS A 218 -18.76 2.62 -7.49
N THR A 219 -18.20 1.50 -7.93
CA THR A 219 -18.09 0.29 -7.11
C THR A 219 -17.25 0.54 -5.86
N ILE A 220 -16.13 1.28 -5.96
CA ILE A 220 -15.33 1.66 -4.80
C ILE A 220 -16.14 2.48 -3.79
N VAL A 221 -16.87 3.49 -4.25
CA VAL A 221 -17.68 4.36 -3.39
C VAL A 221 -18.81 3.60 -2.69
N GLU A 222 -19.47 2.68 -3.40
CA GLU A 222 -20.62 1.90 -2.91
C GLU A 222 -20.21 0.72 -2.02
N SER A 223 -19.10 0.02 -2.33
CA SER A 223 -18.75 -1.24 -1.70
C SER A 223 -17.66 -1.11 -0.61
N ILE A 224 -16.80 -0.09 -0.68
CA ILE A 224 -15.81 0.14 0.35
C ILE A 224 -16.38 1.07 1.41
N PRO A 225 -16.39 0.66 2.70
CA PRO A 225 -16.92 1.49 3.77
C PRO A 225 -16.11 2.77 3.94
N ALA A 226 -16.80 3.85 4.28
CA ALA A 226 -16.17 5.08 4.73
C ALA A 226 -15.47 4.85 6.07
N PRO A 227 -14.29 5.45 6.32
CA PRO A 227 -13.63 5.35 7.61
C PRO A 227 -14.57 5.75 8.75
N SER A 228 -14.67 4.91 9.76
CA SER A 228 -15.50 5.13 10.94
C SER A 228 -14.62 5.43 12.15
N PHE A 229 -15.11 6.30 13.03
CA PHE A 229 -14.39 6.71 14.24
C PHE A 229 -15.35 7.13 15.34
N ASP A 230 -14.84 7.21 16.56
CA ASP A 230 -15.54 7.70 17.74
C ASP A 230 -14.91 9.05 18.13
N ASP A 231 -15.73 10.12 18.18
CA ASP A 231 -15.28 11.47 18.52
C ASP A 231 -14.79 11.60 19.98
N GLU A 232 -15.18 10.67 20.87
CA GLU A 232 -14.76 10.66 22.26
C GLU A 232 -13.38 10.03 22.46
N VAL A 233 -12.84 9.36 21.45
CA VAL A 233 -11.51 8.73 21.52
C VAL A 233 -10.43 9.75 21.18
N PRO A 234 -9.43 9.95 22.08
CA PRO A 234 -8.34 10.89 21.84
C PRO A 234 -7.48 10.49 20.65
N LEU A 235 -6.57 11.37 20.25
CA LEU A 235 -5.68 11.14 19.10
C LEU A 235 -4.96 9.80 19.19
N GLN A 236 -5.10 9.04 18.13
CA GLN A 236 -4.30 7.86 17.82
C GLN A 236 -3.95 7.85 16.32
N ALA A 237 -2.69 7.87 16.00
CA ALA A 237 -2.21 7.79 14.62
C ALA A 237 -1.10 6.73 14.50
N HIS A 238 -1.30 5.77 13.61
CA HIS A 238 -0.46 4.60 13.49
C HIS A 238 0.60 4.78 12.39
N VAL A 239 1.86 4.63 12.74
CA VAL A 239 2.98 4.71 11.78
C VAL A 239 3.05 3.40 11.00
N THR A 240 2.76 3.48 9.71
CA THR A 240 2.67 2.31 8.82
C THR A 240 3.84 2.19 7.86
N ASN A 241 4.45 3.34 7.49
CA ASN A 241 5.62 3.35 6.62
C ASN A 241 6.54 4.51 6.94
N LEU A 242 7.78 4.44 6.46
CA LEU A 242 8.77 5.49 6.58
C LEU A 242 9.27 5.90 5.20
N ASP A 243 9.57 7.19 5.07
CA ASP A 243 10.18 7.77 3.89
C ASP A 243 11.25 8.79 4.29
N ALA A 244 11.97 9.32 3.34
CA ALA A 244 12.98 10.34 3.58
C ALA A 244 12.85 11.50 2.59
N SER A 245 12.90 12.70 3.11
CA SER A 245 13.00 13.92 2.31
C SER A 245 14.37 14.54 2.47
N PRO A 246 15.04 14.98 1.38
CA PRO A 246 16.32 15.68 1.47
C PRO A 246 16.28 16.95 2.33
N PHE A 247 15.09 17.56 2.47
CA PHE A 247 14.87 18.82 3.18
C PHE A 247 14.29 18.64 4.58
N LEU A 248 13.41 17.66 4.76
CA LEU A 248 12.66 17.43 6.00
C LEU A 248 13.22 16.26 6.84
N GLY A 249 14.17 15.52 6.28
CA GLY A 249 14.71 14.32 6.90
C GLY A 249 13.72 13.16 6.86
N ARG A 250 13.62 12.38 7.95
CA ARG A 250 12.72 11.24 8.06
C ARG A 250 11.27 11.69 8.07
N LEU A 251 10.45 11.04 7.25
CA LEU A 251 9.01 11.21 7.20
C LEU A 251 8.33 9.92 7.68
N ALA A 252 7.41 10.03 8.63
CA ALA A 252 6.55 8.91 9.01
C ALA A 252 5.21 9.02 8.27
N LEU A 253 4.90 7.99 7.48
CA LEU A 253 3.56 7.84 6.92
C LEU A 253 2.69 7.17 7.98
N LEU A 254 1.53 7.77 8.22
CA LEU A 254 0.62 7.27 9.24
C LEU A 254 -0.84 7.44 8.80
N ARG A 255 -1.69 6.57 9.36
CA ARG A 255 -3.13 6.71 9.30
C ARG A 255 -3.63 7.23 10.65
N VAL A 256 -4.40 8.30 10.62
CA VAL A 256 -5.12 8.79 11.80
C VAL A 256 -6.30 7.85 12.06
N LYS A 257 -6.35 7.24 13.23
CA LYS A 257 -7.44 6.33 13.64
C LYS A 257 -8.53 7.05 14.42
N SER A 258 -8.14 7.98 15.30
CA SER A 258 -9.05 8.80 16.12
C SER A 258 -8.42 10.15 16.42
N GLY A 259 -9.24 11.11 16.82
CA GLY A 259 -8.82 12.47 17.14
C GLY A 259 -8.28 13.24 15.94
N GLU A 260 -7.59 14.33 16.16
CA GLU A 260 -7.05 15.22 15.13
C GLU A 260 -5.54 15.46 15.32
N LEU A 261 -4.81 15.56 14.20
CA LEU A 261 -3.38 15.83 14.18
C LEU A 261 -3.08 17.09 13.37
N SER A 262 -2.33 18.04 13.97
CA SER A 262 -2.01 19.33 13.34
C SER A 262 -0.51 19.60 13.29
N LYS A 263 -0.10 20.39 12.30
CA LYS A 263 1.26 20.96 12.25
C LYS A 263 1.50 21.81 13.49
N GLY A 264 2.66 21.64 14.11
CA GLY A 264 3.04 22.38 15.32
C GLY A 264 2.54 21.79 16.64
N GLN A 265 1.64 20.80 16.59
CA GLN A 265 1.08 20.13 17.77
C GLN A 265 2.17 19.34 18.51
N GLN A 266 2.08 19.34 19.84
CA GLN A 266 2.82 18.40 20.68
C GLN A 266 1.97 17.15 20.87
N VAL A 267 2.58 15.99 20.71
CA VAL A 267 1.93 14.68 20.82
C VAL A 267 2.80 13.71 21.62
N ALA A 268 2.18 12.69 22.17
CA ALA A 268 2.88 11.57 22.77
C ALA A 268 3.34 10.60 21.69
N TRP A 269 4.64 10.32 21.64
CA TRP A 269 5.20 9.27 20.81
C TRP A 269 5.36 8.01 21.65
N CYS A 270 4.51 7.01 21.40
CA CYS A 270 4.52 5.70 22.03
C CYS A 270 5.44 4.77 21.22
N THR A 271 6.59 4.44 21.79
CA THR A 271 7.59 3.60 21.11
C THR A 271 7.26 2.11 21.24
N GLN A 272 7.81 1.30 20.36
CA GLN A 272 7.70 -0.17 20.41
C GLN A 272 8.22 -0.81 21.71
N HIS A 273 9.06 -0.08 22.46
CA HIS A 273 9.60 -0.55 23.75
C HIS A 273 8.77 -0.10 24.96
N GLY A 274 7.57 0.45 24.74
CA GLY A 274 6.69 0.93 25.79
C GLY A 274 7.10 2.28 26.42
N THR A 275 8.05 2.98 25.82
CA THR A 275 8.45 4.32 26.26
C THR A 275 7.55 5.36 25.61
N VAL A 276 7.10 6.37 26.38
CA VAL A 276 6.34 7.51 25.86
C VAL A 276 7.21 8.76 25.93
N LYS A 277 7.34 9.45 24.80
CA LYS A 277 8.11 10.70 24.68
C LYS A 277 7.20 11.80 24.14
N THR A 278 7.36 13.03 24.63
CA THR A 278 6.69 14.19 24.02
C THR A 278 7.49 14.68 22.82
N VAL A 279 6.83 14.81 21.68
CA VAL A 279 7.45 15.26 20.43
C VAL A 279 6.58 16.33 19.77
N LYS A 280 7.18 17.14 18.90
CA LYS A 280 6.48 18.17 18.15
C LYS A 280 6.44 17.83 16.67
N ILE A 281 5.26 17.90 16.07
CA ILE A 281 5.08 17.74 14.62
C ILE A 281 5.57 19.01 13.92
N THR A 282 6.67 18.94 13.19
CA THR A 282 7.25 20.11 12.51
C THR A 282 6.58 20.34 11.15
N GLU A 283 6.25 19.29 10.42
CA GLU A 283 5.49 19.35 9.18
C GLU A 283 4.41 18.27 9.15
N LEU A 284 3.28 18.60 8.51
CA LEU A 284 2.17 17.70 8.21
C LEU A 284 1.89 17.81 6.72
N LEU A 285 1.97 16.68 6.00
CA LEU A 285 1.85 16.62 4.55
C LEU A 285 0.71 15.69 4.15
N GLU A 286 -0.10 16.10 3.19
CA GLU A 286 -1.09 15.26 2.51
C GLU A 286 -0.56 14.81 1.15
N THR A 287 -1.07 13.68 0.64
CA THR A 287 -0.80 13.22 -0.72
C THR A 287 -1.85 13.83 -1.67
N LYS A 288 -1.40 14.41 -2.78
CA LYS A 288 -2.25 14.86 -3.90
C LYS A 288 -1.68 14.30 -5.19
N GLY A 289 -2.45 13.44 -5.85
CA GLY A 289 -1.92 12.66 -6.95
C GLY A 289 -0.73 11.82 -6.48
N LEU A 290 0.44 12.06 -7.05
CA LEU A 290 1.72 11.42 -6.71
C LEU A 290 2.63 12.27 -5.82
N SER A 291 2.27 13.53 -5.57
CA SER A 291 3.09 14.48 -4.81
C SER A 291 2.60 14.62 -3.36
N ARG A 292 3.50 15.11 -2.50
CA ARG A 292 3.16 15.49 -1.12
C ARG A 292 3.18 16.99 -0.98
N GLU A 293 2.11 17.53 -0.44
CA GLU A 293 1.94 18.96 -0.20
C GLU A 293 1.69 19.24 1.27
N PRO A 294 2.08 20.44 1.78
CA PRO A 294 1.76 20.83 3.14
C PRO A 294 0.24 20.86 3.36
N MET A 295 -0.23 20.12 4.36
CA MET A 295 -1.62 20.10 4.74
C MET A 295 -1.96 21.37 5.53
N THR A 296 -2.99 22.10 5.12
CA THR A 296 -3.40 23.37 5.74
C THR A 296 -4.46 23.19 6.83
N ARG A 297 -5.17 22.06 6.85
CA ARG A 297 -6.12 21.67 7.88
C ARG A 297 -5.53 20.65 8.85
N ALA A 298 -6.22 20.40 9.95
CA ALA A 298 -5.91 19.22 10.78
C ALA A 298 -6.22 17.93 10.01
N ALA A 299 -5.37 16.93 10.18
CA ALA A 299 -5.64 15.58 9.74
C ALA A 299 -6.67 14.94 10.68
N ARG A 300 -7.68 14.30 10.10
CA ARG A 300 -8.82 13.69 10.78
C ARG A 300 -8.77 12.17 10.69
N PRO A 301 -9.60 11.45 11.46
CA PRO A 301 -9.69 10.00 11.35
C PRO A 301 -9.91 9.54 9.91
N GLY A 302 -9.17 8.51 9.50
CA GLY A 302 -9.13 8.01 8.12
C GLY A 302 -8.07 8.66 7.23
N ASP A 303 -7.64 9.89 7.50
CA ASP A 303 -6.60 10.54 6.68
C ASP A 303 -5.28 9.76 6.76
N ILE A 304 -4.61 9.65 5.60
CA ILE A 304 -3.27 9.10 5.45
C ILE A 304 -2.33 10.27 5.18
N VAL A 305 -1.44 10.55 6.12
CA VAL A 305 -0.58 11.73 6.10
C VAL A 305 0.88 11.37 6.35
N ALA A 306 1.79 12.26 5.96
CA ALA A 306 3.19 12.15 6.32
C ALA A 306 3.56 13.25 7.33
N VAL A 307 4.29 12.88 8.36
CA VAL A 307 4.76 13.81 9.40
C VAL A 307 6.27 13.85 9.47
N ALA A 308 6.81 15.04 9.77
CA ALA A 308 8.22 15.25 10.09
C ALA A 308 8.39 15.76 11.52
N GLY A 309 9.61 15.69 12.03
CA GLY A 309 9.99 16.18 13.37
C GLY A 309 10.39 15.08 14.35
N ILE A 310 10.35 13.81 13.95
CA ILE A 310 10.67 12.67 14.82
C ILE A 310 11.71 11.77 14.10
N PRO A 311 13.01 12.09 14.20
CA PRO A 311 14.06 11.41 13.42
C PRO A 311 14.21 9.91 13.73
N GLU A 312 13.83 9.49 14.93
CA GLU A 312 14.00 8.11 15.41
C GLU A 312 12.74 7.27 15.32
N ILE A 313 11.63 7.84 14.84
CA ILE A 313 10.34 7.12 14.76
C ILE A 313 10.47 5.86 13.90
N MET A 314 9.80 4.80 14.34
CA MET A 314 9.82 3.50 13.69
C MET A 314 8.41 3.08 13.26
N ILE A 315 8.37 2.14 12.32
CA ILE A 315 7.11 1.53 11.86
C ILE A 315 6.45 0.75 13.00
N GLY A 316 5.12 0.83 13.08
CA GLY A 316 4.32 0.20 14.13
C GLY A 316 4.15 1.04 15.38
N GLU A 317 4.88 2.14 15.52
CA GLU A 317 4.73 3.06 16.65
C GLU A 317 3.50 3.95 16.50
N THR A 318 3.06 4.53 17.60
CA THR A 318 1.84 5.36 17.66
C THR A 318 2.18 6.78 18.05
N LEU A 319 1.60 7.75 17.33
CA LEU A 319 1.44 9.12 17.82
C LEU A 319 0.08 9.24 18.47
N ALA A 320 0.05 9.66 19.72
CA ALA A 320 -1.13 9.65 20.55
C ALA A 320 -1.36 11.02 21.22
N ASP A 321 -2.50 11.14 21.87
CA ASP A 321 -2.80 12.29 22.72
C ASP A 321 -1.75 12.45 23.83
N LEU A 322 -1.46 13.69 24.21
CA LEU A 322 -0.42 13.99 25.19
C LEU A 322 -0.84 13.65 26.62
N GLU A 323 -2.13 13.86 26.94
CA GLU A 323 -2.68 13.66 28.28
C GLU A 323 -3.14 12.23 28.51
N ASP A 324 -3.65 11.55 27.45
CA ASP A 324 -4.12 10.18 27.49
C ASP A 324 -3.48 9.34 26.36
N PRO A 325 -2.20 9.02 26.46
CA PRO A 325 -1.48 8.30 25.41
C PRO A 325 -1.90 6.83 25.36
N ARG A 326 -2.65 6.46 24.31
CA ARG A 326 -3.13 5.08 24.08
C ARG A 326 -2.41 4.50 22.87
N PRO A 327 -1.38 3.62 23.06
CA PRO A 327 -0.68 2.99 21.93
C PRO A 327 -1.61 2.02 21.19
N LEU A 328 -1.49 2.00 19.86
CA LEU A 328 -2.13 0.99 19.03
C LEU A 328 -1.29 -0.30 19.04
N PRO A 329 -1.90 -1.47 18.73
CA PRO A 329 -1.16 -2.72 18.60
C PRO A 329 -0.03 -2.59 17.58
N LEU A 330 1.13 -3.15 17.88
CA LEU A 330 2.27 -3.15 16.96
C LEU A 330 1.90 -3.92 15.70
N ILE A 331 2.37 -3.43 14.54
CA ILE A 331 2.28 -4.18 13.30
C ILE A 331 3.27 -5.33 13.39
N THR A 332 2.77 -6.55 13.51
CA THR A 332 3.59 -7.76 13.54
C THR A 332 3.94 -8.16 12.11
N VAL A 333 5.21 -8.40 11.86
CA VAL A 333 5.71 -8.93 10.59
C VAL A 333 6.28 -10.31 10.85
N ASP A 334 5.93 -11.27 10.00
CA ASP A 334 6.46 -12.64 10.15
C ASP A 334 8.00 -12.64 10.10
N ASP A 335 8.61 -13.55 10.84
CA ASP A 335 10.06 -13.67 10.93
C ASP A 335 10.72 -14.00 9.58
N PRO A 336 11.97 -13.53 9.36
CA PRO A 336 12.75 -13.87 8.18
C PRO A 336 12.96 -15.37 8.04
N ALA A 337 12.70 -15.93 6.85
CA ALA A 337 12.84 -17.37 6.57
C ALA A 337 14.22 -17.76 6.02
N ILE A 338 14.98 -16.80 5.51
CA ILE A 338 16.26 -17.07 4.83
C ILE A 338 17.34 -16.12 5.35
N SER A 339 18.58 -16.60 5.49
CA SER A 339 19.74 -15.76 5.82
C SER A 339 20.84 -15.86 4.77
N MET A 340 21.64 -14.79 4.63
CA MET A 340 22.88 -14.79 3.83
C MET A 340 23.93 -13.88 4.49
N THR A 341 25.19 -14.18 4.23
CA THR A 341 26.30 -13.32 4.66
C THR A 341 26.67 -12.36 3.53
N ILE A 342 26.67 -11.06 3.83
CA ILE A 342 27.11 -9.98 2.94
C ILE A 342 28.40 -9.40 3.50
N GLY A 343 29.38 -9.20 2.66
CA GLY A 343 30.67 -8.60 3.04
C GLY A 343 31.35 -7.88 1.88
N ILE A 344 32.46 -7.24 2.16
CA ILE A 344 33.27 -6.58 1.14
C ILE A 344 33.93 -7.62 0.22
N ASN A 345 34.11 -7.24 -1.06
CA ASN A 345 34.87 -8.07 -2.01
C ASN A 345 36.37 -7.97 -1.69
N THR A 346 36.93 -9.04 -1.14
CA THR A 346 38.36 -9.16 -0.80
C THR A 346 39.21 -9.71 -1.94
N SER A 347 38.63 -9.98 -3.11
CA SER A 347 39.38 -10.48 -4.27
C SER A 347 40.49 -9.50 -4.69
N PRO A 348 41.67 -9.98 -5.12
CA PRO A 348 42.73 -9.16 -5.73
C PRO A 348 42.28 -8.38 -6.98
N LEU A 349 41.16 -8.77 -7.59
CA LEU A 349 40.54 -8.14 -8.76
C LEU A 349 39.47 -7.12 -8.40
N ALA A 350 39.16 -6.96 -7.12
CA ALA A 350 38.15 -6.00 -6.67
C ALA A 350 38.51 -4.57 -7.13
N GLY A 351 37.58 -3.92 -7.84
CA GLY A 351 37.75 -2.55 -8.37
C GLY A 351 38.64 -2.44 -9.61
N LYS A 352 39.13 -3.54 -10.18
CA LYS A 352 40.02 -3.51 -11.37
C LYS A 352 39.28 -3.64 -12.71
N ASN A 353 38.01 -4.04 -12.71
CA ASN A 353 37.23 -4.30 -13.92
C ASN A 353 36.47 -3.06 -14.48
N GLY A 354 36.99 -1.87 -14.29
CA GLY A 354 36.58 -0.64 -15.02
C GLY A 354 35.16 -0.10 -14.75
N LYS A 355 34.30 -0.82 -14.06
CA LYS A 355 32.89 -0.40 -13.79
C LYS A 355 32.48 -0.47 -12.31
N GLY A 356 33.36 -0.85 -11.38
CA GLY A 356 33.00 -0.96 -9.97
C GLY A 356 34.03 -0.28 -9.07
N HIS A 357 33.55 0.56 -8.15
CA HIS A 357 34.38 1.08 -7.07
C HIS A 357 34.58 -0.01 -6.00
N LYS A 358 35.76 -0.03 -5.37
CA LYS A 358 36.03 -0.89 -4.23
C LYS A 358 35.21 -0.37 -3.04
N LEU A 359 34.18 -1.12 -2.65
CA LEU A 359 33.35 -0.76 -1.49
C LEU A 359 34.13 -1.00 -0.19
N THR A 360 33.98 -0.10 0.75
CA THR A 360 34.49 -0.24 2.12
C THR A 360 33.45 -0.88 3.02
N ALA A 361 33.88 -1.54 4.11
CA ALA A 361 32.98 -2.11 5.11
C ALA A 361 32.01 -1.06 5.66
N ARG A 362 32.46 0.18 5.84
CA ARG A 362 31.60 1.28 6.30
C ARG A 362 30.50 1.60 5.30
N GLN A 363 30.79 1.71 4.02
CA GLN A 363 29.78 1.98 2.98
C GLN A 363 28.73 0.87 2.90
N VAL A 364 29.17 -0.40 3.02
CA VAL A 364 28.23 -1.54 3.07
C VAL A 364 27.34 -1.45 4.31
N LYS A 365 27.93 -1.15 5.48
CA LYS A 365 27.17 -0.99 6.73
C LYS A 365 26.18 0.17 6.65
N ASP A 366 26.62 1.34 6.20
CA ASP A 366 25.77 2.53 6.07
C ASP A 366 24.58 2.26 5.13
N ARG A 367 24.80 1.48 4.04
CA ARG A 367 23.73 1.07 3.11
C ARG A 367 22.75 0.08 3.75
N LEU A 368 23.26 -0.90 4.51
CA LEU A 368 22.42 -1.86 5.24
C LEU A 368 21.57 -1.15 6.32
N ASP A 369 22.17 -0.21 7.06
CA ASP A 369 21.47 0.56 8.09
C ASP A 369 20.37 1.47 7.48
N ALA A 370 20.65 2.05 6.31
CA ALA A 370 19.65 2.84 5.59
C ALA A 370 18.46 1.98 5.15
N GLU A 371 18.69 0.73 4.72
CA GLU A 371 17.63 -0.19 4.33
C GLU A 371 16.75 -0.60 5.52
N LEU A 372 17.33 -0.82 6.70
CA LEU A 372 16.60 -1.18 7.92
C LEU A 372 15.59 -0.09 8.37
N ILE A 373 15.77 1.16 7.93
CA ILE A 373 14.86 2.24 8.28
C ILE A 373 13.46 2.00 7.70
N GLY A 374 13.38 1.56 6.44
CA GLY A 374 12.11 1.36 5.74
C GLY A 374 11.67 -0.09 5.62
N ASN A 375 12.54 -1.07 5.91
CA ASN A 375 12.28 -2.48 5.70
C ASN A 375 12.33 -3.27 7.01
N VAL A 376 11.17 -3.43 7.65
CA VAL A 376 11.04 -4.19 8.92
C VAL A 376 11.14 -5.69 8.74
N SER A 377 11.06 -6.20 7.50
CA SER A 377 11.19 -7.63 7.19
C SER A 377 12.65 -8.08 7.13
N LEU A 378 13.61 -7.15 7.24
CA LEU A 378 15.03 -7.43 7.25
C LEU A 378 15.60 -7.35 8.68
N LYS A 379 16.50 -8.29 8.97
CA LYS A 379 17.37 -8.24 10.17
C LYS A 379 18.83 -8.24 9.70
N VAL A 380 19.65 -7.40 10.27
CA VAL A 380 21.10 -7.34 9.99
C VAL A 380 21.83 -7.62 11.29
N LEU A 381 22.51 -8.75 11.35
CA LEU A 381 23.25 -9.22 12.52
C LEU A 381 24.76 -9.14 12.26
N PRO A 382 25.58 -8.76 13.26
CA PRO A 382 27.02 -8.85 13.15
C PRO A 382 27.45 -10.33 13.05
N THR A 383 28.54 -10.56 12.31
CA THR A 383 29.20 -11.87 12.27
C THR A 383 30.52 -11.83 13.05
N GLU A 384 31.22 -12.96 13.14
CA GLU A 384 32.55 -13.03 13.74
C GLU A 384 33.57 -12.13 13.02
N ARG A 385 33.34 -11.83 11.76
CA ARG A 385 34.19 -10.95 10.95
C ARG A 385 33.64 -9.52 10.95
N PRO A 386 34.46 -8.50 11.24
CA PRO A 386 34.01 -7.11 11.34
C PRO A 386 33.64 -6.47 9.99
N ASP A 387 33.94 -7.13 8.86
CA ASP A 387 33.70 -6.69 7.51
C ASP A 387 32.55 -7.47 6.81
N THR A 388 31.79 -8.25 7.59
CA THR A 388 30.66 -9.06 7.10
C THR A 388 29.46 -8.99 8.05
N TRP A 389 28.26 -9.11 7.47
CA TRP A 389 27.00 -9.09 8.19
C TRP A 389 26.12 -10.24 7.73
N GLU A 390 25.42 -10.85 8.66
CA GLU A 390 24.33 -11.77 8.34
C GLU A 390 23.08 -10.95 8.09
N VAL A 391 22.51 -11.06 6.88
CA VAL A 391 21.29 -10.41 6.46
C VAL A 391 20.20 -11.46 6.34
N GLN A 392 19.17 -11.32 7.14
CA GLN A 392 18.03 -12.21 7.18
C GLN A 392 16.83 -11.51 6.52
N GLY A 393 16.08 -12.25 5.66
CA GLY A 393 14.91 -11.73 4.95
C GLY A 393 13.98 -12.87 4.52
N ARG A 394 12.79 -12.54 4.01
CA ARG A 394 11.78 -13.54 3.62
C ARG A 394 12.05 -14.17 2.26
N GLY A 395 12.68 -13.47 1.33
CA GLY A 395 12.91 -13.98 -0.02
C GLY A 395 14.07 -13.34 -0.75
N GLY A 396 14.38 -13.86 -1.93
CA GLY A 396 15.50 -13.43 -2.76
C GLY A 396 15.37 -11.99 -3.28
N LEU A 397 14.15 -11.53 -3.59
CA LEU A 397 13.89 -10.17 -4.08
C LEU A 397 14.08 -9.10 -3.00
N ALA A 398 13.70 -9.38 -1.75
CA ALA A 398 13.94 -8.48 -0.63
C ALA A 398 15.44 -8.20 -0.43
N ARG A 399 16.32 -9.08 -0.89
CA ARG A 399 17.78 -8.96 -0.84
C ARG A 399 18.39 -8.30 -2.08
N GLY A 400 17.73 -8.39 -3.24
CA GLY A 400 18.18 -7.77 -4.48
C GLY A 400 18.33 -6.25 -4.37
N ARG A 401 17.59 -5.61 -3.45
CA ARG A 401 17.76 -4.20 -3.07
C ARG A 401 19.14 -3.84 -2.51
N GLN A 402 19.91 -4.81 -2.06
CA GLN A 402 21.19 -4.60 -1.38
C GLN A 402 22.38 -4.71 -2.33
N GLY A 403 22.19 -5.25 -3.54
CA GLY A 403 23.24 -5.48 -4.52
C GLY A 403 23.31 -4.48 -5.67
N ALA A 404 22.41 -3.49 -5.72
CA ALA A 404 22.36 -2.45 -6.75
C ALA A 404 23.08 -1.16 -6.34
#